data_b9b824646787d693bc2e740b4f7cff09
#
_entry.id   b9b824646787d693bc2e740b4f7cff09
#
_cell.length_a   1.000
_cell.length_b   1.000
_cell.length_c   1.000
_cell.angle_alpha   90.00
_cell.angle_beta   90.00
_cell.angle_gamma   90.00
#
_symmetry.space_group_name_H-M   'P 1'
#
loop_
_entity.id
_entity.type
_entity.pdbx_description
1 polymer ?
#
loop_
_entity_poly.entity_id
_entity_poly.type
_entity_poly.pdbx_seq_one_letter_code
_entity_poly.pdbx_strand_id
1 'polypeptide(L)'
;MTISVEVSQAGAFIPNQGRIAAPKAAATLCATYRWACAKSNRARSPELGKISAVNRKINRSTREISDDAQYRREDHWALPSRRGGDCEDFALLKKRELIGMGYAPDRLLLTTVLDRAGRPHAVLVARTENGDFVVDNLRDTIKPWNKTGYTFLRMQDPSAPHRWVSLNVKG
;
A
#
# COMPACT_ATOMS: atom_id res chain seq x y z
N MET A 1 24.02 28.86 -26.30
CA MET A 1 23.95 27.57 -25.58
C MET A 1 22.99 27.76 -24.42
N THR A 2 21.75 27.33 -24.57
CA THR A 2 20.73 27.37 -23.52
C THR A 2 20.86 26.09 -22.73
N ILE A 3 21.29 26.19 -21.48
CA ILE A 3 21.32 25.07 -20.53
C ILE A 3 19.87 24.89 -20.08
N SER A 4 19.20 23.87 -20.61
CA SER A 4 17.93 23.40 -20.06
C SER A 4 18.22 22.76 -18.71
N VAL A 5 17.87 23.44 -17.63
CA VAL A 5 17.80 22.87 -16.30
C VAL A 5 16.60 21.91 -16.32
N GLU A 6 16.84 20.60 -16.44
CA GLU A 6 15.84 19.61 -16.11
C GLU A 6 15.51 19.77 -14.62
N VAL A 7 14.37 20.40 -14.35
CA VAL A 7 13.76 20.35 -13.03
C VAL A 7 13.40 18.89 -12.78
N SER A 8 14.23 18.20 -12.01
CA SER A 8 13.88 16.91 -11.44
C SER A 8 12.49 17.07 -10.81
N GLN A 9 11.49 16.42 -11.38
CA GLN A 9 10.16 16.39 -10.79
C GLN A 9 10.31 15.68 -9.44
N ALA A 10 10.37 16.46 -8.37
CA ALA A 10 10.25 15.96 -7.03
C ALA A 10 9.02 15.02 -7.00
N GLY A 11 9.20 13.78 -6.57
CA GLY A 11 8.16 12.77 -6.65
C GLY A 11 6.89 13.25 -5.96
N ALA A 12 5.76 13.03 -6.63
CA ALA A 12 4.47 13.46 -6.10
C ALA A 12 4.06 12.57 -4.92
N PHE A 13 3.61 13.20 -3.83
CA PHE A 13 2.95 12.52 -2.72
C PHE A 13 1.43 12.60 -2.88
N ILE A 14 0.73 11.56 -2.45
CA ILE A 14 -0.73 11.54 -2.48
C ILE A 14 -1.25 12.59 -1.51
N PRO A 15 -2.03 13.60 -1.96
CA PRO A 15 -2.64 14.58 -1.07
C PRO A 15 -3.75 13.94 -0.25
N ASN A 16 -3.88 14.29 1.03
CA ASN A 16 -4.99 13.84 1.86
C ASN A 16 -5.94 15.00 2.20
N GLN A 17 -7.19 14.65 2.48
CA GLN A 17 -8.29 15.57 2.80
C GLN A 17 -8.71 15.51 4.28
N GLY A 18 -7.84 14.95 5.13
CA GLY A 18 -8.10 14.83 6.55
C GLY A 18 -8.58 13.44 6.98
N ARG A 19 -8.90 13.33 8.27
CA ARG A 19 -9.24 12.04 8.89
C ARG A 19 -10.54 11.45 8.38
N ILE A 20 -10.56 10.13 8.26
CA ILE A 20 -11.74 9.34 7.96
C ILE A 20 -11.71 8.04 8.76
N ALA A 21 -12.84 7.39 8.92
CA ALA A 21 -12.90 6.05 9.52
C ALA A 21 -12.11 5.03 8.68
N ALA A 22 -11.50 4.05 9.33
CA ALA A 22 -10.92 2.90 8.63
C ALA A 22 -11.98 2.20 7.75
N PRO A 23 -11.59 1.51 6.68
CA PRO A 23 -12.47 0.54 6.03
C PRO A 23 -13.04 -0.41 7.09
N LYS A 24 -14.33 -0.75 7.00
CA LYS A 24 -15.00 -1.57 8.01
C LYS A 24 -14.24 -2.88 8.31
N ALA A 25 -13.78 -3.55 7.27
CA ALA A 25 -13.02 -4.80 7.40
C ALA A 25 -11.60 -4.62 7.96
N ALA A 26 -11.04 -3.41 7.91
CA ALA A 26 -9.75 -3.08 8.49
C ALA A 26 -9.86 -2.51 9.93
N ALA A 27 -11.05 -2.42 10.51
CA ALA A 27 -11.26 -1.81 11.83
C ALA A 27 -10.47 -2.48 12.97
N THR A 28 -10.24 -3.79 12.87
CA THR A 28 -9.49 -4.58 13.85
C THR A 28 -8.02 -4.80 13.49
N LEU A 29 -7.56 -4.28 12.35
CA LEU A 29 -6.22 -4.51 11.81
C LEU A 29 -5.11 -4.21 12.83
N CYS A 30 -5.17 -3.05 13.49
CA CYS A 30 -4.14 -2.63 14.45
C CYS A 30 -4.16 -3.44 15.76
N ALA A 31 -5.30 -3.98 16.15
CA ALA A 31 -5.40 -4.87 17.30
C ALA A 31 -4.80 -6.25 16.98
N THR A 32 -5.02 -6.74 15.76
CA THR A 32 -4.50 -8.04 15.29
C THR A 32 -3.02 -7.96 14.92
N TYR A 33 -2.62 -6.91 14.21
CA TYR A 33 -1.27 -6.71 13.66
C TYR A 33 -0.69 -5.37 14.11
N ARG A 34 -0.24 -5.27 15.36
CA ARG A 34 0.31 -4.02 15.93
C ARG A 34 1.44 -3.43 15.08
N TRP A 35 2.29 -4.28 14.49
CA TRP A 35 3.37 -3.87 13.62
C TRP A 35 2.87 -3.12 12.36
N ALA A 36 1.67 -3.45 11.85
CA ALA A 36 1.11 -2.80 10.67
C ALA A 36 0.68 -1.35 10.92
N CYS A 37 0.52 -0.96 12.18
CA CYS A 37 0.11 0.37 12.61
C CYS A 37 1.19 1.09 13.44
N ALA A 38 2.39 0.53 13.50
CA ALA A 38 3.49 1.11 14.24
C ALA A 38 4.05 2.36 13.52
N LYS A 39 4.73 3.20 14.29
CA LYS A 39 5.55 4.31 13.80
C LYS A 39 6.99 4.08 14.23
N SER A 40 7.94 4.39 13.38
CA SER A 40 9.35 4.21 13.68
C SER A 40 10.17 5.47 13.37
N ASN A 41 10.83 6.00 14.39
CA ASN A 41 11.71 7.16 14.24
C ASN A 41 13.13 6.80 13.76
N ARG A 42 13.46 5.50 13.69
CA ARG A 42 14.81 5.01 13.34
C ARG A 42 14.86 4.18 12.07
N ALA A 43 13.72 3.91 11.48
CA ALA A 43 13.65 3.05 10.30
C ALA A 43 13.95 3.85 9.02
N ARG A 44 14.51 3.14 8.05
CA ARG A 44 14.90 3.71 6.75
C ARG A 44 13.70 3.98 5.86
N SER A 45 13.84 4.94 4.95
CA SER A 45 12.92 5.12 3.83
C SER A 45 12.99 3.92 2.89
N PRO A 46 11.85 3.45 2.36
CA PRO A 46 11.84 2.34 1.41
C PRO A 46 12.62 2.66 0.13
N GLU A 47 13.39 1.67 -0.33
CA GLU A 47 14.18 1.75 -1.57
C GLU A 47 13.43 1.07 -2.73
N LEU A 48 13.29 1.74 -3.87
CA LEU A 48 12.50 1.26 -5.02
C LEU A 48 12.91 -0.14 -5.50
N GLY A 49 14.20 -0.42 -5.57
CA GLY A 49 14.70 -1.73 -5.99
C GLY A 49 14.27 -2.86 -5.05
N LYS A 50 14.30 -2.61 -3.75
CA LYS A 50 13.88 -3.59 -2.74
C LYS A 50 12.36 -3.78 -2.72
N ILE A 51 11.61 -2.68 -2.84
CA ILE A 51 10.13 -2.72 -2.96
C ILE A 51 9.74 -3.56 -4.18
N SER A 52 10.37 -3.30 -5.33
CA SER A 52 10.11 -4.02 -6.58
C SER A 52 10.43 -5.53 -6.46
N ALA A 53 11.53 -5.88 -5.80
CA ALA A 53 11.89 -7.28 -5.57
C ALA A 53 10.87 -8.00 -4.67
N VAL A 54 10.44 -7.37 -3.58
CA VAL A 54 9.41 -7.91 -2.67
C VAL A 54 8.08 -8.07 -3.42
N ASN A 55 7.68 -7.06 -4.20
CA ASN A 55 6.45 -7.11 -4.99
C ASN A 55 6.43 -8.34 -5.90
N ARG A 56 7.44 -8.52 -6.74
CA ARG A 56 7.55 -9.68 -7.65
C ARG A 56 7.61 -11.00 -6.91
N LYS A 57 8.40 -11.09 -5.83
CA LYS A 57 8.51 -12.32 -5.02
C LYS A 57 7.14 -12.74 -4.50
N ILE A 58 6.41 -11.85 -3.86
CA ILE A 58 5.13 -12.16 -3.23
C ILE A 58 4.06 -12.44 -4.30
N ASN A 59 3.98 -11.66 -5.37
CA ASN A 59 3.04 -11.90 -6.46
C ASN A 59 3.19 -13.29 -7.07
N ARG A 60 4.41 -13.80 -7.16
CA ARG A 60 4.70 -15.13 -7.75
C ARG A 60 4.54 -16.29 -6.76
N SER A 61 4.75 -16.04 -5.47
CA SER A 61 4.75 -17.10 -4.45
C SER A 61 3.42 -17.24 -3.71
N THR A 62 2.51 -16.29 -3.84
CA THR A 62 1.22 -16.28 -3.15
C THR A 62 0.10 -16.50 -4.16
N ARG A 63 -0.76 -17.47 -3.89
CA ARG A 63 -1.94 -17.74 -4.72
C ARG A 63 -3.02 -16.70 -4.44
N GLU A 64 -3.64 -16.18 -5.48
CA GLU A 64 -4.83 -15.33 -5.35
C GLU A 64 -6.07 -16.19 -5.03
N ILE A 65 -6.77 -15.84 -3.97
CA ILE A 65 -8.04 -16.44 -3.56
C ILE A 65 -8.86 -15.40 -2.79
N SER A 66 -10.11 -15.21 -3.20
CA SER A 66 -10.99 -14.25 -2.53
C SER A 66 -11.38 -14.68 -1.12
N ASP A 67 -11.67 -13.70 -0.27
CA ASP A 67 -12.17 -13.90 1.07
C ASP A 67 -13.48 -14.68 1.12
N ASP A 68 -14.39 -14.45 0.17
CA ASP A 68 -15.62 -15.23 0.04
C ASP A 68 -15.33 -16.72 -0.17
N ALA A 69 -14.40 -17.03 -1.08
CA ALA A 69 -14.00 -18.42 -1.36
C ALA A 69 -13.23 -19.07 -0.19
N GLN A 70 -12.55 -18.29 0.65
CA GLN A 70 -11.72 -18.78 1.73
C GLN A 70 -12.44 -18.79 3.08
N TYR A 71 -13.15 -17.71 3.42
CA TYR A 71 -13.73 -17.46 4.74
C TYR A 71 -15.25 -17.30 4.73
N ARG A 72 -15.90 -17.31 3.56
CA ARG A 72 -17.34 -17.00 3.38
C ARG A 72 -17.69 -15.62 3.95
N ARG A 73 -16.81 -14.64 3.71
CA ARG A 73 -16.93 -13.25 4.10
C ARG A 73 -16.58 -12.37 2.90
N GLU A 74 -17.17 -11.19 2.80
CA GLU A 74 -16.91 -10.28 1.69
C GLU A 74 -15.53 -9.63 1.74
N ASP A 75 -14.97 -9.46 2.94
CA ASP A 75 -13.70 -8.73 3.15
C ASP A 75 -13.13 -9.06 4.53
N HIS A 76 -11.90 -9.55 4.58
CA HIS A 76 -11.25 -9.99 5.82
C HIS A 76 -9.73 -9.73 5.77
N TRP A 77 -9.29 -8.59 6.21
CA TRP A 77 -7.89 -8.17 6.22
C TRP A 77 -7.02 -9.04 7.12
N ALA A 78 -6.30 -9.96 6.53
CA ALA A 78 -5.42 -10.91 7.20
C ALA A 78 -4.12 -11.12 6.42
N LEU A 79 -3.15 -11.78 7.03
CA LEU A 79 -2.03 -12.34 6.27
C LEU A 79 -2.52 -13.54 5.46
N PRO A 80 -2.01 -13.73 4.23
CA PRO A 80 -2.39 -14.88 3.41
C PRO A 80 -2.25 -16.19 4.16
N SER A 81 -3.24 -17.07 4.00
CA SER A 81 -3.20 -18.43 4.51
C SER A 81 -2.34 -19.35 3.63
N ARG A 82 -2.25 -20.63 3.96
CA ARG A 82 -1.63 -21.63 3.07
C ARG A 82 -2.36 -21.77 1.73
N ARG A 83 -3.63 -21.37 1.65
CA ARG A 83 -4.42 -21.38 0.42
C ARG A 83 -4.17 -20.17 -0.45
N GLY A 84 -3.67 -19.07 0.13
CA GLY A 84 -3.44 -17.78 -0.51
C GLY A 84 -4.16 -16.64 0.20
N GLY A 85 -4.42 -15.56 -0.52
CA GLY A 85 -5.13 -14.37 -0.05
C GLY A 85 -5.61 -13.51 -1.22
N ASP A 86 -6.31 -12.44 -0.93
CA ASP A 86 -6.72 -11.45 -1.93
C ASP A 86 -5.90 -10.15 -1.84
N CYS A 87 -6.38 -9.07 -2.44
CA CYS A 87 -5.56 -7.86 -2.65
C CYS A 87 -5.04 -7.24 -1.35
N GLU A 88 -5.86 -7.14 -0.30
CA GLU A 88 -5.45 -6.59 0.99
C GLU A 88 -4.48 -7.51 1.74
N ASP A 89 -4.64 -8.83 1.61
CA ASP A 89 -3.73 -9.81 2.20
C ASP A 89 -2.33 -9.72 1.56
N PHE A 90 -2.27 -9.57 0.23
CA PHE A 90 -1.02 -9.30 -0.48
C PHE A 90 -0.38 -7.99 -0.01
N ALA A 91 -1.15 -6.92 0.11
CA ALA A 91 -0.66 -5.63 0.59
C ALA A 91 -0.08 -5.74 2.01
N LEU A 92 -0.79 -6.44 2.89
CA LEU A 92 -0.37 -6.67 4.27
C LEU A 92 0.91 -7.52 4.36
N LEU A 93 1.01 -8.59 3.55
CA LEU A 93 2.21 -9.44 3.49
C LEU A 93 3.43 -8.66 2.99
N LYS A 94 3.27 -7.86 1.93
CA LYS A 94 4.35 -7.01 1.41
C LYS A 94 4.82 -5.99 2.43
N LYS A 95 3.88 -5.38 3.15
CA LYS A 95 4.19 -4.47 4.26
C LYS A 95 5.02 -5.19 5.33
N ARG A 96 4.63 -6.39 5.75
CA ARG A 96 5.37 -7.18 6.75
C ARG A 96 6.79 -7.51 6.30
N GLU A 97 6.96 -7.97 5.06
CA GLU A 97 8.28 -8.30 4.51
C GLU A 97 9.20 -7.08 4.48
N LEU A 98 8.69 -5.94 4.03
CA LEU A 98 9.45 -4.69 3.96
C LEU A 98 9.82 -4.16 5.36
N ILE A 99 8.93 -4.26 6.34
CA ILE A 99 9.23 -3.94 7.75
C ILE A 99 10.33 -4.85 8.28
N GLY A 100 10.27 -6.15 7.97
CA GLY A 100 11.31 -7.12 8.34
C GLY A 100 12.69 -6.80 7.75
N MET A 101 12.74 -6.06 6.65
CA MET A 101 13.97 -5.53 6.04
C MET A 101 14.45 -4.21 6.67
N GLY A 102 13.77 -3.70 7.68
CA GLY A 102 14.12 -2.48 8.42
C GLY A 102 13.53 -1.18 7.86
N TYR A 103 12.52 -1.26 6.97
CA TYR A 103 11.82 -0.07 6.48
C TYR A 103 10.74 0.41 7.46
N ALA A 104 10.50 1.71 7.46
CA ALA A 104 9.57 2.36 8.37
C ALA A 104 8.11 1.91 8.11
N PRO A 105 7.38 1.40 9.12
CA PRO A 105 5.97 1.01 8.96
C PRO A 105 5.06 2.17 8.53
N ASP A 106 5.34 3.39 8.97
CA ASP A 106 4.64 4.62 8.66
C ASP A 106 4.96 5.21 7.28
N ARG A 107 5.84 4.54 6.54
CA ARG A 107 6.11 4.80 5.11
C ARG A 107 5.60 3.69 4.19
N LEU A 108 4.92 2.71 4.73
CA LEU A 108 4.33 1.56 4.04
C LEU A 108 2.83 1.54 4.36
N LEU A 109 2.03 2.20 3.55
CA LEU A 109 0.67 2.60 3.88
C LEU A 109 -0.36 1.74 3.15
N LEU A 110 -1.15 0.99 3.89
CA LEU A 110 -2.28 0.25 3.34
C LEU A 110 -3.30 1.25 2.81
N THR A 111 -3.78 1.01 1.59
CA THR A 111 -4.56 1.98 0.82
C THR A 111 -5.68 1.29 0.06
N THR A 112 -6.90 1.83 0.15
CA THR A 112 -8.03 1.39 -0.67
C THR A 112 -8.18 2.29 -1.87
N VAL A 113 -8.47 1.69 -3.01
CA VAL A 113 -8.63 2.36 -4.30
C VAL A 113 -9.81 1.79 -5.07
N LEU A 114 -10.22 2.48 -6.13
CA LEU A 114 -10.93 1.87 -7.25
C LEU A 114 -9.92 1.64 -8.36
N ASP A 115 -9.94 0.45 -8.95
CA ASP A 115 -9.10 0.13 -10.10
C ASP A 115 -9.56 0.88 -11.35
N ARG A 116 -8.90 0.66 -12.49
CA ARG A 116 -9.25 1.32 -13.76
C ARG A 116 -10.65 1.02 -14.26
N ALA A 117 -11.24 -0.10 -13.83
CA ALA A 117 -12.60 -0.50 -14.15
C ALA A 117 -13.62 -0.04 -13.09
N GLY A 118 -13.18 0.74 -12.08
CA GLY A 118 -14.03 1.23 -10.99
C GLY A 118 -14.34 0.17 -9.93
N ARG A 119 -13.60 -0.95 -9.89
CA ARG A 119 -13.81 -2.02 -8.90
C ARG A 119 -13.02 -1.73 -7.63
N PRO A 120 -13.58 -2.04 -6.44
CA PRO A 120 -12.86 -1.95 -5.18
C PRO A 120 -11.57 -2.79 -5.21
N HIS A 121 -10.48 -2.21 -4.71
CA HIS A 121 -9.17 -2.83 -4.68
C HIS A 121 -8.35 -2.27 -3.52
N ALA A 122 -7.39 -3.05 -3.02
CA ALA A 122 -6.44 -2.62 -2.00
C ALA A 122 -5.00 -2.78 -2.49
N VAL A 123 -4.17 -1.81 -2.15
CA VAL A 123 -2.75 -1.79 -2.51
C VAL A 123 -1.91 -1.34 -1.32
N LEU A 124 -0.60 -1.58 -1.39
CA LEU A 124 0.36 -0.94 -0.51
C LEU A 124 0.92 0.30 -1.21
N VAL A 125 0.92 1.44 -0.53
CA VAL A 125 1.65 2.64 -0.97
C VAL A 125 2.95 2.71 -0.21
N ALA A 126 4.07 2.71 -0.94
CA ALA A 126 5.40 2.92 -0.38
C ALA A 126 5.79 4.40 -0.54
N ARG A 127 5.89 5.11 0.57
CA ARG A 127 6.32 6.51 0.63
C ARG A 127 7.83 6.58 0.69
N THR A 128 8.44 6.88 -0.45
CA THR A 128 9.89 7.06 -0.59
C THR A 128 10.26 8.54 -0.50
N GLU A 129 11.54 8.85 -0.59
CA GLU A 129 12.01 10.25 -0.71
C GLU A 129 11.63 10.87 -2.07
N ASN A 130 11.39 10.02 -3.07
CA ASN A 130 11.02 10.42 -4.43
C ASN A 130 9.51 10.38 -4.70
N GLY A 131 8.67 10.31 -3.66
CA GLY A 131 7.22 10.28 -3.77
C GLY A 131 6.59 8.94 -3.39
N ASP A 132 5.30 8.82 -3.64
CA ASP A 132 4.49 7.65 -3.32
C ASP A 132 4.43 6.69 -4.51
N PHE A 133 4.76 5.42 -4.27
CA PHE A 133 4.73 4.35 -5.27
C PHE A 133 3.74 3.26 -4.88
N VAL A 134 2.99 2.77 -5.86
CA VAL A 134 1.99 1.71 -5.66
C VAL A 134 2.62 0.34 -5.85
N VAL A 135 2.42 -0.52 -4.87
CA VAL A 135 2.88 -1.90 -4.78
C VAL A 135 1.64 -2.79 -4.83
N ASP A 136 1.44 -3.48 -5.94
CA ASP A 136 0.17 -4.07 -6.34
C ASP A 136 0.30 -5.57 -6.65
N ASN A 137 -0.70 -6.38 -6.27
CA ASN A 137 -0.72 -7.80 -6.63
C ASN A 137 -1.09 -8.03 -8.12
N LEU A 138 -1.78 -7.08 -8.73
CA LEU A 138 -2.15 -7.15 -10.16
C LEU A 138 -0.98 -6.85 -11.10
N ARG A 139 0.17 -6.38 -10.59
CA ARG A 139 1.32 -5.98 -11.40
C ARG A 139 2.64 -6.25 -10.70
N ASP A 140 3.59 -6.80 -11.43
CA ASP A 140 4.96 -6.97 -10.95
C ASP A 140 5.75 -5.65 -10.90
N THR A 141 5.41 -4.69 -11.77
CA THR A 141 6.06 -3.38 -11.84
C THR A 141 5.39 -2.40 -10.88
N ILE A 142 6.17 -1.80 -10.00
CA ILE A 142 5.71 -0.69 -9.16
C ILE A 142 5.61 0.59 -9.99
N LYS A 143 4.66 1.46 -9.66
CA LYS A 143 4.42 2.72 -10.37
C LYS A 143 4.26 3.88 -9.41
N PRO A 144 4.67 5.11 -9.80
CA PRO A 144 4.22 6.30 -9.10
C PRO A 144 2.68 6.31 -9.03
N TRP A 145 2.13 6.75 -7.91
CA TRP A 145 0.69 6.71 -7.69
C TRP A 145 -0.11 7.41 -8.80
N ASN A 146 0.39 8.55 -9.29
CA ASN A 146 -0.24 9.37 -10.34
C ASN A 146 -0.05 8.82 -11.77
N LYS A 147 0.45 7.60 -11.92
CA LYS A 147 0.58 6.86 -13.19
C LYS A 147 -0.16 5.53 -13.17
N THR A 148 -1.01 5.30 -12.17
CA THR A 148 -1.75 4.04 -12.03
C THR A 148 -3.08 4.04 -12.77
N GLY A 149 -3.74 5.17 -12.88
CA GLY A 149 -5.12 5.33 -13.35
C GLY A 149 -6.15 4.87 -12.31
N TYR A 150 -5.75 4.70 -11.05
CA TYR A 150 -6.63 4.35 -9.95
C TYR A 150 -7.29 5.59 -9.32
N THR A 151 -8.45 5.42 -8.71
CA THR A 151 -9.03 6.42 -7.82
C THR A 151 -8.72 6.03 -6.39
N PHE A 152 -7.93 6.85 -5.71
CA PHE A 152 -7.51 6.61 -4.33
C PHE A 152 -8.59 7.10 -3.37
N LEU A 153 -9.00 6.24 -2.43
CA LEU A 153 -10.12 6.51 -1.52
C LEU A 153 -9.65 6.80 -0.09
N ARG A 154 -8.95 5.86 0.54
CA ARG A 154 -8.47 5.93 1.92
C ARG A 154 -7.09 5.34 2.03
N MET A 155 -6.28 5.88 2.94
CA MET A 155 -4.93 5.40 3.22
C MET A 155 -4.65 5.50 4.72
N GLN A 156 -3.82 4.62 5.25
CA GLN A 156 -3.26 4.82 6.59
C GLN A 156 -2.58 6.18 6.66
N ASP A 157 -2.78 6.90 7.78
CA ASP A 157 -2.16 8.21 7.99
C ASP A 157 -0.64 8.06 8.17
N PRO A 158 0.20 8.67 7.32
CA PRO A 158 1.66 8.58 7.48
C PRO A 158 2.17 9.13 8.80
N SER A 159 1.44 10.06 9.41
CA SER A 159 1.80 10.64 10.71
C SER A 159 1.38 9.78 11.90
N ALA A 160 0.36 8.93 11.70
CA ALA A 160 -0.24 8.07 12.73
C ALA A 160 -0.91 6.84 12.10
N PRO A 161 -0.16 5.76 11.74
CA PRO A 161 -0.66 4.64 10.92
C PRO A 161 -1.84 3.86 11.51
N HIS A 162 -2.20 4.06 12.77
CA HIS A 162 -3.43 3.54 13.37
C HIS A 162 -4.69 4.32 12.96
N ARG A 163 -4.53 5.44 12.26
CA ARG A 163 -5.60 6.27 11.70
C ARG A 163 -5.64 6.13 10.18
N TRP A 164 -6.71 6.65 9.61
CA TRP A 164 -6.92 6.69 8.17
C TRP A 164 -7.25 8.10 7.71
N VAL A 165 -6.82 8.41 6.51
CA VAL A 165 -7.10 9.69 5.83
C VAL A 165 -7.88 9.47 4.54
N SER A 166 -8.76 10.41 4.22
CA SER A 166 -9.47 10.47 2.95
C SER A 166 -8.55 11.02 1.86
N LEU A 167 -8.65 10.47 0.67
CA LEU A 167 -7.82 10.86 -0.48
C LEU A 167 -8.67 11.47 -1.62
N ASN A 168 -9.68 10.75 -2.13
CA ASN A 168 -10.58 11.17 -3.22
C ASN A 168 -9.84 11.81 -4.40
N VAL A 169 -8.77 11.18 -4.85
CA VAL A 169 -7.91 11.68 -5.92
C VAL A 169 -7.66 10.61 -6.97
N LYS A 170 -7.64 11.03 -8.24
CA LYS A 170 -7.32 10.16 -9.36
C LYS A 170 -5.81 10.21 -9.65
N GLY A 171 -5.21 9.03 -9.76
CA GLY A 171 -3.80 8.84 -10.07
C GLY A 171 -3.54 8.48 -11.52
#